data_7f111cac224eefd886a1808600bbd9e3
#
_entry.id   7f111cac224eefd886a1808600bbd9e3
#
_cell.length_a   1.000
_cell.length_b   1.000
_cell.length_c   1.000
_cell.angle_alpha   90.00
_cell.angle_beta   90.00
_cell.angle_gamma   90.00
#
_symmetry.space_group_name_H-M   'P 1'
#
loop_
_entity.id
_entity.type
_entity.pdbx_description
1 polymer ?
#
loop_
_entity_poly.entity_id
_entity_poly.type
_entity_poly.pdbx_seq_one_letter_code
_entity_poly.pdbx_strand_id
1 'polypeptide(L)'
;MAAQYDFQRRPNPKGDGELQPLYPRIVNKGTIDTERLVSDISRMSSFSPGDIHGLLAAIEDRVSYYLSEGHHVQLGDMGYFSAGLQGRPVMDPKEIHAQTIFFGKVHFRVSPDFRKRCAGSVERAKYGFRKSAELGGAER
;
A
#
# COMPACT_ATOMS: atom_id res chain seq x y z
N MET A 1 -8.14 -13.71 14.57
CA MET A 1 -7.76 -12.41 15.20
C MET A 1 -8.33 -11.28 14.36
N ALA A 2 -8.83 -10.26 15.01
CA ALA A 2 -9.46 -9.13 14.35
C ALA A 2 -8.51 -7.94 14.22
N ALA A 3 -8.68 -7.16 13.16
CA ALA A 3 -8.03 -5.88 13.06
C ALA A 3 -8.62 -4.91 14.08
N GLN A 4 -7.78 -4.16 14.74
CA GLN A 4 -8.22 -3.18 15.72
C GLN A 4 -8.37 -1.81 15.08
N TYR A 5 -9.36 -1.06 15.49
CA TYR A 5 -9.57 0.30 15.03
C TYR A 5 -9.65 1.28 16.18
N ASP A 6 -9.36 2.52 15.86
CA ASP A 6 -9.51 3.67 16.74
C ASP A 6 -10.08 4.84 15.94
N PHE A 7 -10.52 5.87 16.62
CA PHE A 7 -11.07 7.05 15.97
C PHE A 7 -10.05 8.18 15.93
N GLN A 8 -10.00 8.88 14.80
CA GLN A 8 -9.13 10.02 14.60
C GLN A 8 -9.87 11.17 13.93
N ARG A 9 -9.62 12.39 14.38
CA ARG A 9 -10.04 13.59 13.67
C ARG A 9 -9.03 13.94 12.60
N ARG A 10 -9.53 14.34 11.46
CA ARG A 10 -8.68 14.89 10.41
C ARG A 10 -8.30 16.32 10.75
N PRO A 11 -7.11 16.78 10.34
CA PRO A 11 -6.78 18.20 10.44
C PRO A 11 -7.81 19.05 9.69
N ASN A 12 -8.19 20.17 10.28
CA ASN A 12 -9.10 21.09 9.64
C ASN A 12 -8.35 21.92 8.58
N PRO A 13 -8.61 21.70 7.27
CA PRO A 13 -7.88 22.42 6.22
C PRO A 13 -8.22 23.92 6.16
N LYS A 14 -9.36 24.32 6.73
CA LYS A 14 -9.79 25.73 6.72
C LYS A 14 -9.19 26.54 7.87
N GLY A 15 -8.78 25.87 8.94
CA GLY A 15 -8.21 26.54 10.10
C GLY A 15 -9.18 27.46 10.86
N ASP A 16 -10.48 27.28 10.68
CA ASP A 16 -11.55 28.09 11.28
C ASP A 16 -11.93 27.67 12.70
N GLY A 17 -11.26 26.66 13.25
CA GLY A 17 -11.52 26.13 14.57
C GLY A 17 -12.70 25.17 14.66
N GLU A 18 -13.40 24.89 13.58
CA GLU A 18 -14.46 23.89 13.57
C GLU A 18 -13.93 22.49 13.84
N LEU A 19 -14.62 21.77 14.73
CA LEU A 19 -14.30 20.37 15.02
C LEU A 19 -14.65 19.50 13.84
N GLN A 20 -13.65 18.78 13.35
CA GLN A 20 -13.86 17.81 12.29
C GLN A 20 -14.45 16.51 12.84
N PRO A 21 -15.26 15.79 12.05
CA PRO A 21 -15.81 14.51 12.49
C PRO A 21 -14.74 13.47 12.78
N LEU A 22 -15.09 12.51 13.62
CA LEU A 22 -14.23 11.35 13.91
C LEU A 22 -14.37 10.31 12.82
N TYR A 23 -13.24 9.80 12.36
CA TYR A 23 -13.17 8.72 11.38
C TYR A 23 -12.52 7.48 11.99
N PRO A 24 -13.07 6.29 11.75
CA PRO A 24 -12.42 5.07 12.17
C PRO A 24 -11.12 4.86 11.39
N ARG A 25 -10.09 4.46 12.08
CA ARG A 25 -8.79 4.18 11.51
C ARG A 25 -8.24 2.89 12.08
N ILE A 26 -7.64 2.08 11.23
CA ILE A 26 -6.99 0.85 11.69
C ILE A 26 -5.79 1.17 12.58
N VAL A 27 -5.66 0.42 13.66
CA VAL A 27 -4.48 0.51 14.54
C VAL A 27 -3.37 -0.34 13.94
N ASN A 28 -2.25 0.28 13.63
CA ASN A 28 -1.09 -0.41 13.11
C ASN A 28 -0.40 -1.19 14.24
N LYS A 29 -0.31 -2.50 14.07
CA LYS A 29 0.35 -3.41 15.01
C LYS A 29 1.83 -3.62 14.71
N GLY A 30 2.38 -2.86 13.79
CA GLY A 30 3.76 -3.00 13.33
C GLY A 30 3.84 -3.50 11.90
N THR A 31 5.04 -3.63 11.41
CA THR A 31 5.31 -4.10 10.05
C THR A 31 5.79 -5.53 10.08
N ILE A 32 5.16 -6.38 9.30
CA ILE A 32 5.66 -7.72 9.01
C ILE A 32 6.62 -7.57 7.84
N ASP A 33 7.89 -7.79 8.08
CA ASP A 33 8.92 -7.67 7.05
C ASP A 33 9.01 -8.93 6.17
N THR A 34 9.84 -8.85 5.14
CA THR A 34 10.06 -9.96 4.20
C THR A 34 10.60 -11.19 4.90
N GLU A 35 11.52 -11.03 5.85
CA GLU A 35 12.11 -12.13 6.60
C GLU A 35 11.06 -12.93 7.38
N ARG A 36 10.11 -12.23 7.98
CA ARG A 36 9.01 -12.87 8.69
C ARG A 36 8.09 -13.63 7.74
N LEU A 37 7.77 -13.03 6.59
CA LEU A 37 6.98 -13.71 5.55
C LEU A 37 7.68 -14.96 5.05
N VAL A 38 8.96 -14.86 4.76
CA VAL A 38 9.78 -16.00 4.30
C VAL A 38 9.80 -17.12 5.34
N SER A 39 9.99 -16.77 6.59
CA SER A 39 9.97 -17.73 7.69
C SER A 39 8.63 -18.44 7.81
N ASP A 40 7.53 -17.71 7.72
CA ASP A 40 6.19 -18.29 7.81
C ASP A 40 5.90 -19.22 6.62
N ILE A 41 6.25 -18.80 5.41
CA ILE A 41 6.08 -19.61 4.19
C ILE A 41 6.92 -20.88 4.27
N SER A 42 8.16 -20.78 4.71
CA SER A 42 9.06 -21.92 4.86
C SER A 42 8.52 -22.97 5.82
N ARG A 43 7.89 -22.53 6.92
CA ARG A 43 7.26 -23.44 7.88
C ARG A 43 6.00 -24.12 7.34
N MET A 44 5.31 -23.48 6.40
CA MET A 44 4.04 -23.96 5.84
C MET A 44 4.22 -24.74 4.54
N SER A 45 5.43 -24.84 4.02
CA SER A 45 5.72 -25.44 2.73
C SER A 45 7.01 -26.26 2.78
N SER A 46 7.35 -26.91 1.67
CA SER A 46 8.60 -27.64 1.50
C SER A 46 9.76 -26.76 1.04
N PHE A 47 9.53 -25.47 0.81
CA PHE A 47 10.56 -24.55 0.36
C PHE A 47 11.44 -24.09 1.50
N SER A 48 12.75 -24.05 1.26
CA SER A 48 13.69 -23.43 2.19
C SER A 48 13.58 -21.90 2.15
N PRO A 49 14.03 -21.19 3.19
CA PRO A 49 14.11 -19.73 3.14
C PRO A 49 14.89 -19.20 1.94
N GLY A 50 15.98 -19.86 1.56
CA GLY A 50 16.76 -19.49 0.39
C GLY A 50 16.00 -19.63 -0.92
N ASP A 51 15.22 -20.69 -1.07
CA ASP A 51 14.36 -20.88 -2.26
C ASP A 51 13.34 -19.75 -2.39
N ILE A 52 12.73 -19.36 -1.29
CA ILE A 52 11.71 -18.31 -1.25
C ILE A 52 12.33 -16.95 -1.58
N HIS A 53 13.48 -16.63 -1.01
CA HIS A 53 14.22 -15.42 -1.35
C HIS A 53 14.62 -15.38 -2.81
N GLY A 54 15.11 -16.47 -3.35
CA GLY A 54 15.50 -16.59 -4.75
C GLY A 54 14.31 -16.39 -5.68
N LEU A 55 13.16 -16.98 -5.35
CA LEU A 55 11.94 -16.83 -6.12
C LEU A 55 11.41 -15.39 -6.07
N LEU A 56 11.44 -14.78 -4.91
CA LEU A 56 11.02 -13.39 -4.75
C LEU A 56 11.89 -12.44 -5.59
N ALA A 57 13.21 -12.63 -5.55
CA ALA A 57 14.15 -11.85 -6.37
C ALA A 57 13.88 -12.03 -7.87
N ALA A 58 13.58 -13.25 -8.30
CA ALA A 58 13.23 -13.52 -9.69
C ALA A 58 11.92 -12.83 -10.11
N ILE A 59 10.94 -12.80 -9.22
CA ILE A 59 9.67 -12.10 -9.45
C ILE A 59 9.92 -10.59 -9.60
N GLU A 60 10.69 -10.00 -8.68
CA GLU A 60 11.04 -8.58 -8.74
C GLU A 60 11.71 -8.21 -10.06
N ASP A 61 12.66 -9.03 -10.49
CA ASP A 61 13.38 -8.86 -11.75
C ASP A 61 12.44 -8.89 -12.96
N ARG A 62 11.58 -9.88 -13.03
CA ARG A 62 10.64 -10.04 -14.13
C ARG A 62 9.57 -8.96 -14.15
N VAL A 63 9.05 -8.58 -13.00
CA VAL A 63 8.08 -7.49 -12.89
C VAL A 63 8.71 -6.17 -13.38
N SER A 64 9.89 -5.85 -12.92
CA SER A 64 10.58 -4.62 -13.34
C SER A 64 10.85 -4.61 -14.85
N TYR A 65 11.26 -5.74 -15.41
CA TYR A 65 11.52 -5.86 -16.85
C TYR A 65 10.25 -5.57 -17.66
N TYR A 66 9.14 -6.24 -17.37
CA TYR A 66 7.91 -6.06 -18.12
C TYR A 66 7.28 -4.68 -17.93
N LEU A 67 7.41 -4.09 -16.76
CA LEU A 67 6.96 -2.72 -16.54
C LEU A 67 7.78 -1.73 -17.36
N SER A 68 9.09 -1.95 -17.48
CA SER A 68 9.94 -1.12 -18.32
C SER A 68 9.60 -1.20 -19.80
N GLU A 69 9.05 -2.34 -20.22
CA GLU A 69 8.57 -2.56 -21.59
C GLU A 69 7.14 -1.99 -21.81
N GLY A 70 6.51 -1.46 -20.78
CA GLY A 70 5.18 -0.86 -20.87
C GLY A 70 4.03 -1.83 -20.66
N HIS A 71 4.30 -3.04 -20.18
CA HIS A 71 3.25 -4.00 -19.86
C HIS A 71 2.69 -3.77 -18.46
N HIS A 72 1.43 -4.13 -18.26
CA HIS A 72 0.89 -4.38 -16.92
C HIS A 72 1.28 -5.78 -16.50
N VAL A 73 1.57 -5.97 -15.23
CA VAL A 73 2.01 -7.27 -14.70
C VAL A 73 1.05 -7.73 -13.61
N GLN A 74 0.40 -8.86 -13.84
CA GLN A 74 -0.42 -9.51 -12.83
C GLN A 74 0.47 -10.32 -11.87
N LEU A 75 0.26 -10.13 -10.58
CA LEU A 75 0.94 -10.89 -9.54
C LEU A 75 -0.06 -11.81 -8.83
N GLY A 76 -0.24 -13.00 -9.39
CA GLY A 76 -1.21 -13.97 -8.88
C GLY A 76 -2.59 -13.36 -8.76
N ASP A 77 -3.30 -13.70 -7.69
CA ASP A 77 -4.62 -13.15 -7.39
C ASP A 77 -4.55 -11.84 -6.59
N MET A 78 -3.36 -11.36 -6.24
CA MET A 78 -3.18 -10.16 -5.43
C MET A 78 -3.57 -8.89 -6.17
N GLY A 79 -3.17 -8.78 -7.43
CA GLY A 79 -3.45 -7.58 -8.20
C GLY A 79 -2.51 -7.39 -9.38
N TYR A 80 -2.41 -6.13 -9.82
CA TYR A 80 -1.66 -5.75 -11.02
C TYR A 80 -0.73 -4.60 -10.73
N PHE A 81 0.48 -4.69 -11.26
CA PHE A 81 1.40 -3.56 -11.37
C PHE A 81 1.18 -2.82 -12.69
N SER A 82 1.26 -1.52 -12.66
CA SER A 82 1.25 -0.66 -13.84
C SER A 82 2.23 0.49 -13.66
N ALA A 83 2.75 0.98 -14.76
CA ALA A 83 3.66 2.12 -14.75
C ALA A 83 3.00 3.33 -15.42
N GLY A 84 3.31 4.52 -14.93
CA GLY A 84 2.88 5.77 -15.51
C GLY A 84 4.08 6.63 -15.91
N LEU A 85 3.91 7.39 -16.96
CA LEU A 85 4.90 8.35 -17.41
C LEU A 85 4.62 9.72 -16.80
N GLN A 86 5.68 10.49 -16.64
CA GLN A 86 5.61 11.91 -16.30
C GLN A 86 6.19 12.73 -17.43
N GLY A 87 5.59 13.88 -17.65
CA GLY A 87 6.06 14.81 -18.66
C GLY A 87 5.31 16.12 -18.58
N ARG A 88 5.77 17.11 -19.33
CA ARG A 88 5.09 18.38 -19.43
C ARG A 88 3.84 18.23 -20.29
N PRO A 89 2.67 18.70 -19.86
CA PRO A 89 1.53 18.77 -20.75
C PRO A 89 1.78 19.76 -21.85
N VAL A 90 1.41 19.41 -23.08
CA VAL A 90 1.56 20.24 -24.25
C VAL A 90 0.24 20.35 -25.00
N MET A 91 0.01 21.49 -25.67
CA MET A 91 -1.21 21.71 -26.44
C MET A 91 -1.07 21.23 -27.88
N ASP A 92 0.13 21.31 -28.45
CA ASP A 92 0.45 20.85 -29.81
C ASP A 92 1.32 19.59 -29.74
N PRO A 93 0.95 18.50 -30.44
CA PRO A 93 1.78 17.31 -30.51
C PRO A 93 3.22 17.55 -30.96
N LYS A 94 3.46 18.60 -31.74
CA LYS A 94 4.81 18.98 -32.17
C LYS A 94 5.72 19.47 -31.05
N GLU A 95 5.14 19.85 -29.90
CA GLU A 95 5.89 20.30 -28.72
C GLU A 95 6.34 19.14 -27.83
N ILE A 96 5.95 17.89 -28.18
CA ILE A 96 6.35 16.71 -27.44
C ILE A 96 7.79 16.35 -27.76
N HIS A 97 8.63 16.34 -26.73
CA HIS A 97 10.01 15.91 -26.81
C HIS A 97 10.24 14.69 -25.92
N ALA A 98 10.82 13.64 -26.48
CA ALA A 98 11.12 12.41 -25.74
C ALA A 98 11.99 12.67 -24.51
N GLN A 99 12.84 13.68 -24.56
CA GLN A 99 13.72 14.08 -23.45
C GLN A 99 12.99 14.63 -22.23
N THR A 100 11.73 15.05 -22.39
CA THR A 100 10.90 15.59 -21.30
C THR A 100 9.94 14.57 -20.73
N ILE A 101 9.95 13.35 -21.25
CA ILE A 101 9.10 12.26 -20.84
C ILE A 101 9.95 11.21 -20.14
N PHE A 102 9.56 10.82 -18.94
CA PHE A 102 10.29 9.83 -18.15
C PHE A 102 9.33 8.97 -17.31
N PHE A 103 9.86 7.86 -16.84
CA PHE A 103 9.15 6.99 -15.93
C PHE A 103 8.80 7.75 -14.65
N GLY A 104 7.52 7.87 -14.35
CA GLY A 104 7.06 8.64 -13.22
C GLY A 104 6.77 7.82 -12.00
N LYS A 105 5.85 6.88 -12.14
CA LYS A 105 5.33 6.12 -10.99
C LYS A 105 5.05 4.68 -11.38
N VAL A 106 5.19 3.81 -10.38
CA VAL A 106 4.68 2.44 -10.43
C VAL A 106 3.52 2.35 -9.47
N HIS A 107 2.40 1.82 -9.94
CA HIS A 107 1.19 1.64 -9.16
C HIS A 107 0.91 0.16 -8.99
N PHE A 108 0.39 -0.21 -7.84
CA PHE A 108 -0.14 -1.54 -7.59
C PHE A 108 -1.63 -1.43 -7.29
N ARG A 109 -2.44 -2.09 -8.12
CA ARG A 109 -3.89 -2.14 -7.93
C ARG A 109 -4.28 -3.51 -7.40
N VAL A 110 -4.83 -3.53 -6.21
CA VAL A 110 -5.29 -4.76 -5.56
C VAL A 110 -6.53 -5.29 -6.27
N SER A 111 -6.58 -6.61 -6.51
CA SER A 111 -7.75 -7.24 -7.09
C SER A 111 -8.93 -7.25 -6.12
N PRO A 112 -10.19 -7.20 -6.63
CA PRO A 112 -11.37 -7.29 -5.76
C PRO A 112 -11.42 -8.56 -4.93
N ASP A 113 -11.02 -9.69 -5.49
CA ASP A 113 -11.05 -10.99 -4.81
C ASP A 113 -10.05 -11.04 -3.66
N PHE A 114 -8.84 -10.54 -3.87
CA PHE A 114 -7.84 -10.42 -2.81
C PHE A 114 -8.29 -9.48 -1.72
N ARG A 115 -8.91 -8.36 -2.08
CA ARG A 115 -9.46 -7.41 -1.12
C ARG A 115 -10.51 -8.07 -0.24
N LYS A 116 -11.37 -8.91 -0.81
CA LYS A 116 -12.36 -9.69 -0.05
C LYS A 116 -11.70 -10.69 0.89
N ARG A 117 -10.64 -11.36 0.44
CA ARG A 117 -9.87 -12.28 1.30
C ARG A 117 -9.24 -11.58 2.51
N CYS A 118 -8.81 -10.34 2.34
CA CYS A 118 -8.23 -9.55 3.43
C CYS A 118 -9.29 -9.02 4.40
N ALA A 119 -10.56 -8.96 4.00
CA ALA A 119 -11.63 -8.46 4.82
C ALA A 119 -11.92 -9.44 5.97
N GLY A 120 -11.55 -9.04 7.16
CA GLY A 120 -11.79 -9.77 8.38
C GLY A 120 -12.70 -9.00 9.33
N SER A 121 -12.90 -9.54 10.51
CA SER A 121 -13.59 -8.84 11.60
C SER A 121 -12.75 -7.69 12.13
N VAL A 122 -13.42 -6.67 12.64
CA VAL A 122 -12.77 -5.53 13.26
C VAL A 122 -13.29 -5.37 14.70
N GLU A 123 -12.40 -4.99 15.60
CA GLU A 123 -12.73 -4.73 16.99
C GLU A 123 -12.11 -3.42 17.45
N ARG A 124 -12.75 -2.77 18.39
CA ARG A 124 -12.22 -1.52 18.94
C ARG A 124 -11.00 -1.79 19.81
N ALA A 125 -9.94 -1.02 19.62
CA ALA A 125 -8.75 -1.10 20.46
C ALA A 125 -9.09 -0.70 21.89
N LYS A 126 -8.69 -1.50 22.87
CA LYS A 126 -9.02 -1.27 24.28
C LYS A 126 -8.57 0.10 24.78
N TYR A 127 -7.40 0.55 24.36
CA TYR A 127 -6.78 1.77 24.85
C TYR A 127 -6.46 2.76 23.74
N GLY A 128 -6.75 2.42 22.49
CA GLY A 128 -6.35 3.20 21.34
C GLY A 128 -6.98 4.59 21.33
N PHE A 129 -8.27 4.68 21.56
CA PHE A 129 -8.97 5.94 21.57
C PHE A 129 -8.42 6.91 22.64
N ARG A 130 -8.22 6.41 23.83
CA ARG A 130 -7.65 7.20 24.93
C ARG A 130 -6.23 7.66 24.59
N LYS A 131 -5.44 6.76 24.01
CA LYS A 131 -4.08 7.10 23.58
C LYS A 131 -4.06 8.15 22.48
N SER A 132 -4.96 8.05 21.53
CA SER A 132 -5.13 9.06 20.49
C SER A 132 -5.50 10.40 21.09
N ALA A 133 -6.38 10.41 22.06
CA ALA A 133 -6.77 11.59 22.81
C ALA A 133 -5.55 12.26 23.45
N GLU A 134 -4.75 11.47 24.14
CA GLU A 134 -3.56 11.95 24.84
C GLU A 134 -2.48 12.48 23.88
N LEU A 135 -2.25 11.77 22.78
CA LEU A 135 -1.18 12.08 21.84
C LEU A 135 -1.53 13.20 20.87
N GLY A 136 -2.75 13.21 20.40
CA GLY A 136 -3.16 14.11 19.34
C GLY A 136 -3.69 15.43 19.84
N GLY A 137 -4.06 15.49 21.10
CA GLY A 137 -4.92 16.59 21.52
C GLY A 137 -6.08 16.75 20.54
N ALA A 138 -6.44 15.65 19.91
CA ALA A 138 -7.37 15.64 18.80
C ALA A 138 -8.76 16.11 19.20
N GLU A 139 -9.02 16.04 20.46
CA GLU A 139 -10.24 16.50 21.09
C GLU A 139 -10.21 17.98 21.47
N ARG A 140 -9.08 18.57 21.35
CA ARG A 140 -8.88 19.97 21.74
C ARG A 140 -9.26 20.93 20.64
#